data_17587c98ad3a65ec08e495edbc346c56
#
_entry.id   17587c98ad3a65ec08e495edbc346c56
#
_cell.length_a   1.000
_cell.length_b   1.000
_cell.length_c   1.000
_cell.angle_alpha   90.00
_cell.angle_beta   90.00
_cell.angle_gamma   90.00
#
_symmetry.space_group_name_H-M   'P 1'
#
loop_
_entity.id
_entity.type
_entity.pdbx_description
1 polymer ?
#
loop_
_entity_poly.entity_id
_entity_poly.type
_entity_poly.pdbx_seq_one_letter_code
_entity_poly.pdbx_strand_id
1 'polypeptide(L)'
;PVISINMSNSLESNPGFKLNADILTRAAYSAVFGDIFMRCVYRMRPYELTKGSVDAVHEKWKLKCQEFVSGKHMSFFKFQKMCRQMIKEFDAIPVSEDPKPRVGIVGEILVKFLPAANNHLAELLEAEGAEPVCPDLIDFMLYCFYNQIYKADQLGTSKKAAKISKFGISAVNFVRSSAAKAFQKSKHFDPPANIYDLVDYAKEIVSIGNQTGEGWFLTGEMMELIHSGATNIVCTQPFGCLPNHVVGKGVIKELRRRYPQANIVAIDYDPGASEVNQLNRIKLMLSTANKNLKKQQSDQKEASV
;
A
#
# COMPACT_ATOMS: atom_id res chain seq x y z
N PRO A 1 -12.20 18.13 -22.37
CA PRO A 1 -11.61 18.94 -21.30
C PRO A 1 -10.93 18.04 -20.28
N VAL A 2 -9.74 18.43 -19.84
CA VAL A 2 -9.02 17.78 -18.74
C VAL A 2 -9.41 18.51 -17.46
N ILE A 3 -9.88 17.76 -16.45
CA ILE A 3 -10.25 18.31 -15.14
C ILE A 3 -9.19 17.85 -14.15
N SER A 4 -8.55 18.80 -13.47
CA SER A 4 -7.62 18.53 -12.38
C SER A 4 -8.30 18.81 -11.04
N ILE A 5 -8.26 17.86 -10.13
CA ILE A 5 -8.71 18.08 -8.75
C ILE A 5 -7.55 18.68 -7.98
N ASN A 6 -7.54 20.00 -7.85
CA ASN A 6 -6.58 20.70 -7.00
C ASN A 6 -7.18 20.83 -5.60
N MET A 7 -6.62 20.14 -4.61
CA MET A 7 -7.11 20.17 -3.23
C MET A 7 -6.73 21.48 -2.48
N SER A 8 -5.95 22.37 -3.10
CA SER A 8 -5.41 23.54 -2.43
C SER A 8 -6.13 24.87 -2.72
N ASN A 9 -7.39 24.92 -3.08
CA ASN A 9 -8.24 26.13 -3.12
C ASN A 9 -8.94 26.51 -4.42
N SER A 10 -8.93 25.74 -5.48
CA SER A 10 -9.59 26.21 -6.68
C SER A 10 -10.42 25.17 -7.43
N LEU A 11 -11.53 24.75 -6.79
CA LEU A 11 -12.73 24.34 -7.52
C LEU A 11 -13.21 25.44 -8.49
N GLU A 12 -12.78 26.69 -8.27
CA GLU A 12 -13.09 27.85 -9.10
C GLU A 12 -12.42 27.82 -10.48
N SER A 13 -11.32 27.09 -10.65
CA SER A 13 -10.61 27.01 -11.94
C SER A 13 -11.22 26.02 -12.95
N ASN A 14 -12.21 25.21 -12.54
CA ASN A 14 -12.90 24.26 -13.40
C ASN A 14 -14.42 24.53 -13.40
N PRO A 15 -14.89 25.57 -14.10
CA PRO A 15 -16.31 25.90 -14.13
C PRO A 15 -17.11 24.73 -14.73
N GLY A 16 -18.08 24.26 -13.97
CA GLY A 16 -18.97 23.14 -14.36
C GLY A 16 -18.64 21.79 -13.72
N PHE A 17 -17.50 21.63 -13.03
CA PHE A 17 -17.21 20.44 -12.24
C PHE A 17 -17.45 20.70 -10.75
N LYS A 18 -18.38 19.97 -10.13
CA LYS A 18 -18.65 20.06 -8.70
C LYS A 18 -18.42 18.70 -8.05
N LEU A 19 -17.51 18.65 -7.08
CA LEU A 19 -17.38 17.52 -6.19
C LEU A 19 -18.63 17.46 -5.28
N ASN A 20 -19.47 16.48 -5.51
CA ASN A 20 -20.62 16.22 -4.66
C ASN A 20 -20.41 14.94 -3.81
N ALA A 21 -21.29 14.70 -2.85
CA ALA A 21 -21.20 13.55 -1.97
C ALA A 21 -21.28 12.21 -2.72
N ASP A 22 -22.00 12.15 -3.85
CA ASP A 22 -22.08 10.96 -4.68
C ASP A 22 -20.73 10.62 -5.33
N ILE A 23 -20.04 11.59 -5.94
CA ILE A 23 -18.70 11.41 -6.51
C ILE A 23 -17.69 10.99 -5.45
N LEU A 24 -17.72 11.63 -4.26
CA LEU A 24 -16.83 11.27 -3.15
C LEU A 24 -17.09 9.84 -2.65
N THR A 25 -18.35 9.43 -2.60
CA THR A 25 -18.71 8.06 -2.20
C THR A 25 -18.24 7.04 -3.23
N ARG A 26 -18.40 7.33 -4.54
CA ARG A 26 -17.89 6.49 -5.62
C ARG A 26 -16.38 6.36 -5.56
N ALA A 27 -15.68 7.45 -5.36
CA ALA A 27 -14.22 7.46 -5.21
C ALA A 27 -13.77 6.64 -4.00
N ALA A 28 -14.44 6.78 -2.83
CA ALA A 28 -14.13 6.00 -1.64
C ALA A 28 -14.34 4.49 -1.85
N TYR A 29 -15.47 4.09 -2.48
CA TYR A 29 -15.72 2.68 -2.77
C TYR A 29 -14.73 2.13 -3.80
N SER A 30 -14.37 2.92 -4.81
CA SER A 30 -13.36 2.53 -5.80
C SER A 30 -11.99 2.34 -5.18
N ALA A 31 -11.59 3.21 -4.25
CA ALA A 31 -10.33 3.08 -3.52
C ALA A 31 -10.29 1.79 -2.68
N VAL A 32 -11.38 1.47 -1.95
CA VAL A 32 -11.45 0.20 -1.21
C VAL A 32 -11.37 -1.01 -2.13
N PHE A 33 -12.08 -0.99 -3.27
CA PHE A 33 -11.98 -2.08 -4.25
C PHE A 33 -10.56 -2.21 -4.83
N GLY A 34 -9.92 -1.07 -5.13
CA GLY A 34 -8.54 -1.04 -5.62
C GLY A 34 -7.56 -1.67 -4.63
N ASP A 35 -7.63 -1.30 -3.36
CA ASP A 35 -6.79 -1.86 -2.32
C ASP A 35 -7.04 -3.36 -2.12
N ILE A 36 -8.30 -3.82 -2.17
CA ILE A 36 -8.61 -5.25 -2.12
C ILE A 36 -7.99 -5.99 -3.31
N PHE A 37 -8.12 -5.46 -4.54
CA PHE A 37 -7.53 -6.08 -5.73
C PHE A 37 -6.01 -6.16 -5.60
N MET A 38 -5.37 -5.06 -5.29
CA MET A 38 -3.90 -5.02 -5.15
C MET A 38 -3.41 -6.04 -4.12
N ARG A 39 -4.00 -6.05 -2.93
CA ARG A 39 -3.64 -6.97 -1.85
C ARG A 39 -3.88 -8.44 -2.24
N CYS A 40 -5.04 -8.75 -2.81
CA CYS A 40 -5.38 -10.12 -3.20
C CYS A 40 -4.54 -10.62 -4.39
N VAL A 41 -4.39 -9.81 -5.42
CA VAL A 41 -3.67 -10.19 -6.63
C VAL A 41 -2.18 -10.39 -6.33
N TYR A 42 -1.53 -9.44 -5.66
CA TYR A 42 -0.10 -9.53 -5.34
C TYR A 42 0.22 -10.70 -4.42
N ARG A 43 -0.70 -11.02 -3.48
CA ARG A 43 -0.54 -12.17 -2.59
C ARG A 43 -0.75 -13.51 -3.28
N MET A 44 -1.74 -13.63 -4.18
CA MET A 44 -2.15 -14.93 -4.71
C MET A 44 -1.45 -15.31 -6.02
N ARG A 45 -1.20 -14.34 -6.92
CA ARG A 45 -0.64 -14.60 -8.25
C ARG A 45 0.72 -15.31 -8.24
N PRO A 46 1.67 -14.97 -7.37
CA PRO A 46 2.96 -15.68 -7.30
C PRO A 46 2.84 -17.16 -6.94
N TYR A 47 1.73 -17.55 -6.31
CA TYR A 47 1.53 -18.90 -5.76
C TYR A 47 0.47 -19.73 -6.49
N GLU A 48 -0.24 -19.16 -7.48
CA GLU A 48 -1.34 -19.87 -8.17
C GLU A 48 -0.88 -21.20 -8.80
N LEU A 49 -1.62 -22.29 -8.53
CA LEU A 49 -1.32 -23.60 -9.13
C LEU A 49 -1.76 -23.67 -10.59
N THR A 50 -2.81 -22.96 -10.96
CA THR A 50 -3.29 -22.84 -12.34
C THR A 50 -3.03 -21.42 -12.81
N LYS A 51 -2.07 -21.26 -13.72
CA LYS A 51 -1.69 -19.94 -14.26
C LYS A 51 -2.90 -19.21 -14.84
N GLY A 52 -3.09 -17.95 -14.39
CA GLY A 52 -4.19 -17.08 -14.82
C GLY A 52 -5.48 -17.23 -14.00
N SER A 53 -5.52 -18.12 -13.01
CA SER A 53 -6.70 -18.28 -12.14
C SER A 53 -6.99 -17.01 -11.32
N VAL A 54 -5.93 -16.33 -10.85
CA VAL A 54 -6.03 -15.06 -10.11
C VAL A 54 -6.52 -13.95 -11.05
N ASP A 55 -5.98 -13.86 -12.26
CA ASP A 55 -6.39 -12.85 -13.25
C ASP A 55 -7.84 -13.05 -13.69
N ALA A 56 -8.32 -14.27 -13.83
CA ALA A 56 -9.72 -14.56 -14.14
C ALA A 56 -10.69 -14.06 -13.05
N VAL A 57 -10.33 -14.26 -11.77
CA VAL A 57 -11.12 -13.75 -10.64
C VAL A 57 -11.05 -12.21 -10.60
N HIS A 58 -9.87 -11.63 -10.83
CA HIS A 58 -9.66 -10.19 -10.89
C HIS A 58 -10.54 -9.54 -11.97
N GLU A 59 -10.46 -9.99 -13.21
CA GLU A 59 -11.26 -9.42 -14.32
C GLU A 59 -12.78 -9.56 -14.09
N LYS A 60 -13.23 -10.71 -13.60
CA LYS A 60 -14.63 -10.91 -13.20
C LYS A 60 -15.09 -9.86 -12.18
N TRP A 61 -14.32 -9.61 -11.15
CA TRP A 61 -14.70 -8.67 -10.10
C TRP A 61 -14.50 -7.22 -10.52
N LYS A 62 -13.49 -6.91 -11.32
CA LYS A 62 -13.27 -5.60 -11.91
C LYS A 62 -14.50 -5.12 -12.67
N LEU A 63 -15.06 -5.95 -13.56
CA LEU A 63 -16.29 -5.64 -14.29
C LEU A 63 -17.48 -5.39 -13.36
N LYS A 64 -17.68 -6.23 -12.34
CA LYS A 64 -18.75 -6.05 -11.34
C LYS A 64 -18.59 -4.77 -10.52
N CYS A 65 -17.36 -4.43 -10.13
CA CYS A 65 -17.07 -3.19 -9.40
C CYS A 65 -17.32 -1.96 -10.28
N GLN A 66 -16.88 -1.99 -11.54
CA GLN A 66 -17.14 -0.92 -12.50
C GLN A 66 -18.65 -0.71 -12.72
N GLU A 67 -19.42 -1.78 -12.94
CA GLU A 67 -20.88 -1.70 -13.04
C GLU A 67 -21.51 -1.12 -11.78
N PHE A 68 -21.04 -1.54 -10.60
CA PHE A 68 -21.58 -1.05 -9.33
C PHE A 68 -21.31 0.44 -9.12
N VAL A 69 -20.07 0.92 -9.35
CA VAL A 69 -19.71 2.33 -9.14
C VAL A 69 -20.25 3.26 -10.23
N SER A 70 -20.52 2.77 -11.45
CA SER A 70 -21.16 3.54 -12.54
C SER A 70 -22.68 3.55 -12.46
N GLY A 71 -23.27 2.69 -11.64
CA GLY A 71 -24.72 2.55 -11.48
C GLY A 71 -25.38 3.79 -10.88
N LYS A 72 -26.70 3.94 -11.12
CA LYS A 72 -27.48 5.08 -10.59
C LYS A 72 -27.60 5.08 -9.06
N HIS A 73 -27.67 3.90 -8.45
CA HIS A 73 -27.84 3.73 -7.01
C HIS A 73 -26.78 2.79 -6.43
N MET A 74 -25.99 3.29 -5.48
CA MET A 74 -25.00 2.50 -4.75
C MET A 74 -25.54 2.20 -3.35
N SER A 75 -25.83 0.92 -3.09
CA SER A 75 -26.19 0.47 -1.76
C SER A 75 -24.93 0.16 -0.94
N PHE A 76 -24.79 0.75 0.23
CA PHE A 76 -23.72 0.43 1.18
C PHE A 76 -23.68 -1.05 1.55
N PHE A 77 -24.84 -1.67 1.78
CA PHE A 77 -24.91 -3.10 2.08
C PHE A 77 -24.46 -3.98 0.92
N LYS A 78 -24.80 -3.59 -0.33
CA LYS A 78 -24.31 -4.29 -1.54
C LYS A 78 -22.79 -4.15 -1.65
N PHE A 79 -22.24 -2.95 -1.46
CA PHE A 79 -20.80 -2.70 -1.41
C PHE A 79 -20.10 -3.61 -0.39
N GLN A 80 -20.57 -3.62 0.86
CA GLN A 80 -20.01 -4.45 1.93
C GLN A 80 -20.08 -5.97 1.60
N LYS A 81 -21.17 -6.40 0.97
CA LYS A 81 -21.31 -7.78 0.50
C LYS A 81 -20.31 -8.11 -0.61
N MET A 82 -20.12 -7.20 -1.56
CA MET A 82 -19.15 -7.36 -2.66
C MET A 82 -17.73 -7.50 -2.14
N CYS A 83 -17.30 -6.63 -1.20
CA CYS A 83 -15.97 -6.75 -0.58
C CYS A 83 -15.73 -8.14 0.03
N ARG A 84 -16.69 -8.63 0.82
CA ARG A 84 -16.58 -9.97 1.45
C ARG A 84 -16.53 -11.10 0.44
N GLN A 85 -17.38 -11.03 -0.59
CA GLN A 85 -17.43 -12.07 -1.62
C GLN A 85 -16.17 -12.09 -2.47
N MET A 86 -15.64 -10.93 -2.82
CA MET A 86 -14.42 -10.78 -3.58
C MET A 86 -13.23 -11.42 -2.84
N ILE A 87 -13.01 -11.04 -1.58
CA ILE A 87 -11.94 -11.59 -0.74
C ILE A 87 -12.09 -13.11 -0.61
N LYS A 88 -13.30 -13.61 -0.36
CA LYS A 88 -13.56 -15.05 -0.25
C LYS A 88 -13.25 -15.81 -1.55
N GLU A 89 -13.54 -15.22 -2.72
CA GLU A 89 -13.25 -15.88 -4.00
C GLU A 89 -11.74 -15.92 -4.27
N PHE A 90 -11.00 -14.87 -3.94
CA PHE A 90 -9.53 -14.91 -4.01
C PHE A 90 -8.94 -15.92 -3.02
N ASP A 91 -9.42 -15.95 -1.78
CA ASP A 91 -8.94 -16.86 -0.74
C ASP A 91 -9.20 -18.34 -1.04
N ALA A 92 -10.13 -18.63 -1.94
CA ALA A 92 -10.47 -19.97 -2.38
C ALA A 92 -9.63 -20.49 -3.58
N ILE A 93 -8.77 -19.66 -4.16
CA ILE A 93 -7.91 -20.06 -5.28
C ILE A 93 -6.85 -21.03 -4.76
N PRO A 94 -6.67 -22.22 -5.39
CA PRO A 94 -5.62 -23.14 -5.03
C PRO A 94 -4.22 -22.55 -5.26
N VAL A 95 -3.38 -22.56 -4.23
CA VAL A 95 -2.02 -22.01 -4.25
C VAL A 95 -0.98 -23.01 -3.77
N SER A 96 0.26 -22.85 -4.23
CA SER A 96 1.42 -23.56 -3.70
C SER A 96 1.76 -23.07 -2.29
N GLU A 97 2.26 -23.98 -1.47
CA GLU A 97 2.81 -23.67 -0.14
C GLU A 97 4.30 -23.32 -0.17
N ASP A 98 4.94 -23.36 -1.36
CA ASP A 98 6.36 -23.05 -1.50
C ASP A 98 6.61 -21.56 -1.16
N PRO A 99 7.35 -21.25 -0.10
CA PRO A 99 7.52 -19.87 0.33
C PRO A 99 8.37 -19.10 -0.65
N LYS A 100 7.98 -17.85 -0.90
CA LYS A 100 8.69 -16.88 -1.74
C LYS A 100 9.18 -15.70 -0.90
N PRO A 101 10.26 -15.03 -1.30
CA PRO A 101 10.66 -13.81 -0.62
C PRO A 101 9.58 -12.74 -0.77
N ARG A 102 9.08 -12.23 0.34
CA ARG A 102 8.12 -11.12 0.37
C ARG A 102 8.87 -9.81 0.23
N VAL A 103 8.43 -8.95 -0.70
CA VAL A 103 9.07 -7.68 -1.03
C VAL A 103 8.08 -6.53 -0.90
N GLY A 104 8.28 -5.70 0.11
CA GLY A 104 7.50 -4.50 0.34
C GLY A 104 7.79 -3.42 -0.71
N ILE A 105 6.75 -2.74 -1.19
CA ILE A 105 6.85 -1.59 -2.09
C ILE A 105 6.34 -0.36 -1.34
N VAL A 106 7.23 0.57 -1.03
CA VAL A 106 6.92 1.85 -0.39
C VAL A 106 7.51 2.98 -1.22
N GLY A 107 7.16 4.23 -0.93
CA GLY A 107 7.78 5.36 -1.59
C GLY A 107 6.82 6.49 -1.93
N GLU A 108 7.19 7.31 -2.91
CA GLU A 108 6.38 8.41 -3.40
C GLU A 108 5.08 7.90 -3.99
N ILE A 109 3.98 8.54 -3.65
CA ILE A 109 2.63 8.03 -3.85
C ILE A 109 2.31 7.71 -5.32
N LEU A 110 2.69 8.60 -6.26
CA LEU A 110 2.47 8.37 -7.68
C LEU A 110 3.35 7.22 -8.20
N VAL A 111 4.64 7.23 -7.87
CA VAL A 111 5.59 6.20 -8.29
C VAL A 111 5.21 4.84 -7.70
N LYS A 112 4.74 4.80 -6.46
CA LYS A 112 4.31 3.57 -5.80
C LYS A 112 3.11 2.91 -6.48
N PHE A 113 2.06 3.70 -6.81
CA PHE A 113 0.78 3.17 -7.27
C PHE A 113 0.56 3.18 -8.78
N LEU A 114 1.43 3.85 -9.55
CA LEU A 114 1.31 3.90 -11.01
C LEU A 114 2.36 2.98 -11.67
N PRO A 115 1.98 1.80 -12.21
CA PRO A 115 2.95 0.86 -12.81
C PRO A 115 3.82 1.48 -13.89
N ALA A 116 3.26 2.38 -14.71
CA ALA A 116 4.02 3.10 -15.74
C ALA A 116 5.10 4.04 -15.16
N ALA A 117 4.97 4.48 -13.91
CA ALA A 117 5.96 5.35 -13.25
C ALA A 117 7.06 4.57 -12.53
N ASN A 118 6.88 3.27 -12.29
CA ASN A 118 7.83 2.40 -11.61
C ASN A 118 8.29 1.21 -12.45
N ASN A 119 8.17 1.30 -13.77
CA ASN A 119 8.57 0.27 -14.73
C ASN A 119 7.98 -1.11 -14.38
N HIS A 120 6.68 -1.14 -14.00
CA HIS A 120 5.95 -2.36 -13.66
C HIS A 120 6.64 -3.19 -12.57
N LEU A 121 7.07 -2.53 -11.49
CA LEU A 121 7.85 -3.12 -10.41
C LEU A 121 7.21 -4.38 -9.81
N ALA A 122 5.90 -4.39 -9.59
CA ALA A 122 5.23 -5.56 -9.00
C ALA A 122 5.31 -6.77 -9.92
N GLU A 123 5.06 -6.59 -11.22
CA GLU A 123 5.19 -7.64 -12.24
C GLU A 123 6.63 -8.13 -12.38
N LEU A 124 7.60 -7.22 -12.27
CA LEU A 124 9.03 -7.58 -12.24
C LEU A 124 9.36 -8.47 -11.04
N LEU A 125 8.89 -8.12 -9.85
CA LEU A 125 9.10 -8.91 -8.63
C LEU A 125 8.47 -10.30 -8.75
N GLU A 126 7.24 -10.40 -9.28
CA GLU A 126 6.58 -11.68 -9.55
C GLU A 126 7.36 -12.53 -10.57
N ALA A 127 7.83 -11.93 -11.66
CA ALA A 127 8.63 -12.61 -12.68
C ALA A 127 9.97 -13.15 -12.14
N GLU A 128 10.56 -12.45 -11.17
CA GLU A 128 11.78 -12.87 -10.48
C GLU A 128 11.50 -13.82 -9.28
N GLY A 129 10.25 -14.28 -9.11
CA GLY A 129 9.85 -15.28 -8.13
C GLY A 129 9.60 -14.76 -6.71
N ALA A 130 9.34 -13.48 -6.54
CA ALA A 130 9.00 -12.85 -5.26
C ALA A 130 7.49 -12.59 -5.12
N GLU A 131 7.03 -12.37 -3.89
CA GLU A 131 5.70 -11.88 -3.55
C GLU A 131 5.76 -10.35 -3.32
N PRO A 132 5.13 -9.53 -4.17
CA PRO A 132 5.01 -8.10 -3.91
C PRO A 132 4.05 -7.84 -2.75
N VAL A 133 4.41 -6.92 -1.86
CA VAL A 133 3.56 -6.47 -0.75
C VAL A 133 3.49 -4.95 -0.80
N CYS A 134 2.32 -4.40 -1.13
CA CYS A 134 2.14 -2.96 -1.22
C CYS A 134 1.10 -2.51 -0.18
N PRO A 135 1.46 -1.61 0.76
CA PRO A 135 0.49 -0.99 1.67
C PRO A 135 -0.61 -0.23 0.92
N ASP A 136 -1.80 -0.18 1.52
CA ASP A 136 -3.02 0.31 0.88
C ASP A 136 -2.97 1.82 0.57
N LEU A 137 -3.61 2.25 -0.53
CA LEU A 137 -3.76 3.67 -0.87
C LEU A 137 -4.59 4.43 0.19
N ILE A 138 -5.57 3.75 0.77
CA ILE A 138 -6.43 4.34 1.82
C ILE A 138 -5.61 4.72 3.05
N ASP A 139 -4.53 4.02 3.37
CA ASP A 139 -3.69 4.36 4.51
C ASP A 139 -3.00 5.72 4.33
N PHE A 140 -2.66 6.11 3.10
CA PHE A 140 -2.20 7.47 2.80
C PHE A 140 -3.29 8.53 3.04
N MET A 141 -4.56 8.24 2.74
CA MET A 141 -5.66 9.15 3.09
C MET A 141 -5.81 9.30 4.61
N LEU A 142 -5.68 8.20 5.36
CA LEU A 142 -5.69 8.23 6.82
C LEU A 142 -4.51 9.02 7.39
N TYR A 143 -3.33 8.91 6.79
CA TYR A 143 -2.17 9.75 7.10
C TYR A 143 -2.48 11.24 6.94
N CYS A 144 -3.11 11.64 5.83
CA CYS A 144 -3.50 13.03 5.61
C CYS A 144 -4.43 13.56 6.69
N PHE A 145 -5.42 12.76 7.13
CA PHE A 145 -6.29 13.12 8.24
C PHE A 145 -5.52 13.20 9.56
N TYR A 146 -4.66 12.24 9.85
CA TYR A 146 -3.88 12.23 11.08
C TYR A 146 -2.98 13.47 11.20
N ASN A 147 -2.38 13.92 10.10
CA ASN A 147 -1.56 15.13 10.07
C ASN A 147 -2.33 16.39 10.50
N GLN A 148 -3.62 16.50 10.19
CA GLN A 148 -4.43 17.63 10.67
C GLN A 148 -4.66 17.57 12.19
N ILE A 149 -4.78 16.36 12.75
CA ILE A 149 -4.90 16.16 14.19
C ILE A 149 -3.58 16.58 14.87
N TYR A 150 -2.46 16.09 14.38
CA TYR A 150 -1.14 16.44 14.89
C TYR A 150 -0.87 17.95 14.83
N LYS A 151 -1.17 18.60 13.71
CA LYS A 151 -1.02 20.06 13.56
C LYS A 151 -1.85 20.85 14.56
N ALA A 152 -3.07 20.41 14.83
CA ALA A 152 -3.91 21.07 15.83
C ALA A 152 -3.36 20.90 17.25
N ASP A 153 -2.85 19.69 17.56
CA ASP A 153 -2.39 19.36 18.90
C ASP A 153 -0.98 19.95 19.19
N GLN A 154 -0.07 19.95 18.21
CA GLN A 154 1.32 20.37 18.40
C GLN A 154 1.61 21.80 17.91
N LEU A 155 0.91 22.29 16.90
CA LEU A 155 1.16 23.59 16.27
C LEU A 155 0.03 24.59 16.52
N GLY A 156 -0.99 24.22 17.31
CA GLY A 156 -2.10 25.10 17.64
C GLY A 156 -2.97 25.52 16.44
N THR A 157 -3.01 24.70 15.36
CA THR A 157 -3.85 24.99 14.20
C THR A 157 -5.34 24.72 14.48
N SER A 158 -6.17 24.68 13.46
CA SER A 158 -7.63 24.57 13.59
C SER A 158 -8.11 23.31 14.33
N LYS A 159 -8.62 23.46 15.56
CA LYS A 159 -9.30 22.39 16.31
C LYS A 159 -10.51 21.82 15.56
N LYS A 160 -11.19 22.66 14.72
CA LYS A 160 -12.31 22.21 13.87
C LYS A 160 -11.82 21.23 12.80
N ALA A 161 -10.68 21.53 12.15
CA ALA A 161 -10.08 20.63 11.17
C ALA A 161 -9.69 19.29 11.82
N ALA A 162 -9.11 19.29 13.02
CA ALA A 162 -8.81 18.08 13.76
C ALA A 162 -10.04 17.22 14.08
N LYS A 163 -11.16 17.85 14.49
CA LYS A 163 -12.43 17.12 14.74
C LYS A 163 -12.98 16.49 13.46
N ILE A 164 -12.97 17.22 12.34
CA ILE A 164 -13.39 16.72 11.03
C ILE A 164 -12.49 15.54 10.63
N SER A 165 -11.19 15.64 10.84
CA SER A 165 -10.23 14.57 10.51
C SER A 165 -10.41 13.32 11.36
N LYS A 166 -10.69 13.45 12.67
CA LYS A 166 -11.05 12.31 13.53
C LYS A 166 -12.32 11.60 13.03
N PHE A 167 -13.32 12.38 12.63
CA PHE A 167 -14.51 11.83 12.00
C PHE A 167 -14.19 11.15 10.66
N GLY A 168 -13.33 11.78 9.83
CA GLY A 168 -12.87 11.23 8.56
C GLY A 168 -12.18 9.87 8.72
N ILE A 169 -11.26 9.72 9.68
CA ILE A 169 -10.63 8.44 10.01
C ILE A 169 -11.68 7.39 10.39
N SER A 170 -12.65 7.75 11.25
CA SER A 170 -13.71 6.85 11.66
C SER A 170 -14.61 6.43 10.50
N ALA A 171 -14.97 7.37 9.61
CA ALA A 171 -15.79 7.11 8.43
C ALA A 171 -15.09 6.19 7.43
N VAL A 172 -13.80 6.44 7.13
CA VAL A 172 -13.00 5.58 6.25
C VAL A 172 -12.89 4.18 6.83
N ASN A 173 -12.56 4.05 8.11
CA ASN A 173 -12.49 2.75 8.79
C ASN A 173 -13.85 2.02 8.80
N PHE A 174 -14.96 2.74 8.93
CA PHE A 174 -16.30 2.16 8.82
C PHE A 174 -16.57 1.64 7.41
N VAL A 175 -16.21 2.40 6.37
CA VAL A 175 -16.38 1.98 4.96
C VAL A 175 -15.57 0.72 4.67
N ARG A 176 -14.30 0.63 5.08
CA ARG A 176 -13.45 -0.54 4.84
C ARG A 176 -13.65 -1.70 5.84
N SER A 177 -14.50 -1.52 6.87
CA SER A 177 -14.64 -2.48 7.99
C SER A 177 -14.99 -3.91 7.56
N SER A 178 -15.82 -4.04 6.51
CA SER A 178 -16.23 -5.35 6.02
C SER A 178 -15.11 -6.08 5.29
N ALA A 179 -14.28 -5.34 4.55
CA ALA A 179 -13.07 -5.87 3.92
C ALA A 179 -12.05 -6.28 4.99
N ALA A 180 -11.77 -5.42 5.96
CA ALA A 180 -10.86 -5.71 7.07
C ALA A 180 -11.25 -6.99 7.83
N LYS A 181 -12.55 -7.13 8.18
CA LYS A 181 -13.07 -8.34 8.83
C LYS A 181 -13.00 -9.58 7.94
N ALA A 182 -13.13 -9.43 6.63
CA ALA A 182 -13.00 -10.55 5.70
C ALA A 182 -11.54 -11.00 5.58
N PHE A 183 -10.60 -10.07 5.48
CA PHE A 183 -9.18 -10.36 5.52
C PHE A 183 -8.75 -11.05 6.81
N GLN A 184 -9.20 -10.56 7.96
CA GLN A 184 -8.91 -11.17 9.27
C GLN A 184 -9.37 -12.64 9.38
N LYS A 185 -10.39 -13.04 8.60
CA LYS A 185 -10.95 -14.40 8.58
C LYS A 185 -10.40 -15.25 7.43
N SER A 186 -9.61 -14.69 6.54
CA SER A 186 -9.02 -15.38 5.40
C SER A 186 -7.84 -16.23 5.84
N LYS A 187 -7.43 -17.18 4.98
CA LYS A 187 -6.26 -18.02 5.19
C LYS A 187 -4.98 -17.39 4.69
N HIS A 188 -5.09 -16.51 3.69
CA HIS A 188 -3.93 -16.04 2.93
C HIS A 188 -3.64 -14.55 3.09
N PHE A 189 -4.55 -13.77 3.67
CA PHE A 189 -4.44 -12.32 3.72
C PHE A 189 -4.39 -11.78 5.13
N ASP A 190 -3.55 -10.78 5.36
CA ASP A 190 -3.54 -9.99 6.58
C ASP A 190 -4.52 -8.80 6.47
N PRO A 191 -5.13 -8.35 7.57
CA PRO A 191 -5.96 -7.15 7.57
C PRO A 191 -5.11 -5.91 7.30
N PRO A 192 -5.72 -4.81 6.79
CA PRO A 192 -5.02 -3.55 6.62
C PRO A 192 -4.54 -2.98 7.96
N ALA A 193 -3.41 -2.27 7.92
CA ALA A 193 -2.82 -1.65 9.09
C ALA A 193 -3.73 -0.59 9.72
N ASN A 194 -3.55 -0.34 11.01
CA ASN A 194 -4.19 0.75 11.70
C ASN A 194 -3.27 1.98 11.64
N ILE A 195 -3.82 3.14 11.31
CA ILE A 195 -3.04 4.38 11.20
C ILE A 195 -2.32 4.73 12.51
N TYR A 196 -2.88 4.41 13.66
CA TYR A 196 -2.27 4.69 14.96
C TYR A 196 -1.05 3.78 15.21
N ASP A 197 -1.10 2.53 14.75
CA ASP A 197 0.06 1.62 14.82
C ASP A 197 1.20 2.13 13.94
N LEU A 198 0.89 2.62 12.72
CA LEU A 198 1.87 3.24 11.83
C LEU A 198 2.52 4.49 12.46
N VAL A 199 1.73 5.29 13.18
CA VAL A 199 2.23 6.44 13.94
C VAL A 199 3.23 6.00 15.02
N ASP A 200 2.88 4.97 15.77
CA ASP A 200 3.73 4.49 16.86
C ASP A 200 5.00 3.84 16.31
N TYR A 201 4.92 3.06 15.25
CA TYR A 201 6.09 2.55 14.53
C TYR A 201 7.00 3.66 14.00
N ALA A 202 6.43 4.70 13.37
CA ALA A 202 7.25 5.80 12.86
C ALA A 202 7.98 6.56 13.96
N LYS A 203 7.34 6.79 15.12
CA LYS A 203 7.93 7.49 16.27
C LYS A 203 9.20 6.84 16.79
N GLU A 204 9.36 5.53 16.62
CA GLU A 204 10.55 4.83 17.04
C GLU A 204 11.81 5.26 16.26
N ILE A 205 11.61 5.72 15.02
CA ILE A 205 12.70 6.01 14.07
C ILE A 205 12.83 7.51 13.80
N VAL A 206 11.69 8.19 13.57
CA VAL A 206 11.66 9.61 13.17
C VAL A 206 10.57 10.37 13.93
N SER A 207 10.73 11.70 13.99
CA SER A 207 9.65 12.56 14.47
C SER A 207 8.49 12.57 13.49
N ILE A 208 7.27 12.38 13.97
CA ILE A 208 6.04 12.55 13.18
C ILE A 208 5.76 13.99 12.79
N GLY A 209 6.59 14.94 13.22
CA GLY A 209 6.66 16.31 12.71
C GLY A 209 7.17 16.41 11.26
N ASN A 210 7.79 15.35 10.72
CA ASN A 210 8.14 15.24 9.30
C ASN A 210 6.89 14.98 8.47
N GLN A 211 6.15 16.03 8.10
CA GLN A 211 4.81 15.93 7.48
C GLN A 211 4.76 16.39 6.02
N THR A 212 5.89 16.75 5.42
CA THR A 212 5.94 17.18 4.01
C THR A 212 5.86 15.97 3.09
N GLY A 213 4.99 16.01 2.10
CA GLY A 213 4.71 14.87 1.22
C GLY A 213 4.20 13.67 2.02
N GLU A 214 4.76 12.51 1.79
CA GLU A 214 4.48 11.26 2.53
C GLU A 214 5.04 11.31 3.96
N GLY A 215 6.07 12.12 4.18
CA GLY A 215 6.63 12.40 5.50
C GLY A 215 6.93 11.15 6.31
N TRP A 216 6.60 11.20 7.63
CA TRP A 216 6.81 10.09 8.57
C TRP A 216 6.11 8.79 8.16
N PHE A 217 5.09 8.88 7.30
CA PHE A 217 4.31 7.73 6.85
C PHE A 217 5.16 6.70 6.10
N LEU A 218 6.13 7.16 5.27
CA LEU A 218 7.09 6.26 4.61
C LEU A 218 7.85 5.38 5.60
N THR A 219 8.33 5.98 6.67
CA THR A 219 9.03 5.22 7.73
C THR A 219 8.07 4.28 8.44
N GLY A 220 6.84 4.72 8.72
CA GLY A 220 5.79 3.89 9.33
C GLY A 220 5.44 2.66 8.49
N GLU A 221 5.29 2.83 7.17
CA GLU A 221 5.05 1.71 6.24
C GLU A 221 6.23 0.71 6.21
N MET A 222 7.48 1.20 6.19
CA MET A 222 8.64 0.31 6.25
C MET A 222 8.68 -0.50 7.55
N MET A 223 8.35 0.12 8.67
CA MET A 223 8.29 -0.54 9.98
C MET A 223 7.18 -1.60 10.02
N GLU A 224 5.99 -1.26 9.52
CA GLU A 224 4.87 -2.21 9.42
C GLU A 224 5.24 -3.43 8.58
N LEU A 225 5.86 -3.21 7.41
CA LEU A 225 6.34 -4.29 6.55
C LEU A 225 7.37 -5.19 7.24
N ILE A 226 8.33 -4.60 7.98
CA ILE A 226 9.30 -5.37 8.75
C ILE A 226 8.61 -6.23 9.81
N HIS A 227 7.66 -5.67 10.56
CA HIS A 227 6.91 -6.38 11.60
C HIS A 227 5.98 -7.45 11.04
N SER A 228 5.41 -7.25 9.84
CA SER A 228 4.59 -8.27 9.15
C SER A 228 5.41 -9.34 8.41
N GLY A 229 6.75 -9.30 8.51
CA GLY A 229 7.66 -10.28 7.91
C GLY A 229 8.04 -10.00 6.45
N ALA A 230 7.61 -8.87 5.86
CA ALA A 230 8.08 -8.42 4.56
C ALA A 230 9.37 -7.56 4.72
N THR A 231 10.45 -8.20 5.14
CA THR A 231 11.70 -7.53 5.50
C THR A 231 12.54 -7.05 4.31
N ASN A 232 12.21 -7.48 3.09
CA ASN A 232 12.81 -6.97 1.86
C ASN A 232 11.95 -5.82 1.36
N ILE A 233 12.51 -4.63 1.12
CA ILE A 233 11.73 -3.44 0.80
C ILE A 233 12.39 -2.66 -0.34
N VAL A 234 11.60 -2.33 -1.36
CA VAL A 234 11.94 -1.36 -2.40
C VAL A 234 11.25 -0.04 -2.07
N CYS A 235 12.05 1.00 -1.82
CA CYS A 235 11.58 2.37 -1.66
C CYS A 235 11.67 3.08 -3.01
N THR A 236 10.51 3.31 -3.65
CA THR A 236 10.40 3.90 -4.98
C THR A 236 10.28 5.41 -4.87
N GLN A 237 11.06 6.15 -5.64
CA GLN A 237 11.05 7.62 -5.54
C GLN A 237 11.48 8.27 -6.85
N PRO A 238 11.02 9.50 -7.15
CA PRO A 238 11.66 10.33 -8.16
C PRO A 238 12.95 10.93 -7.60
N PHE A 239 13.92 11.22 -8.47
CA PHE A 239 15.14 11.92 -8.07
C PHE A 239 14.80 13.30 -7.47
N GLY A 240 15.47 13.63 -6.37
CA GLY A 240 15.27 14.93 -5.71
C GLY A 240 13.97 15.06 -4.91
N CYS A 241 13.16 14.00 -4.75
CA CYS A 241 12.01 14.01 -3.85
C CYS A 241 12.47 14.12 -2.40
N LEU A 242 12.37 15.33 -1.83
CA LEU A 242 12.88 15.64 -0.49
C LEU A 242 12.34 14.70 0.60
N PRO A 243 11.02 14.48 0.74
CA PRO A 243 10.49 13.58 1.78
C PRO A 243 11.07 12.18 1.66
N ASN A 244 11.11 11.63 0.45
CA ASN A 244 11.65 10.28 0.22
C ASN A 244 13.15 10.20 0.54
N HIS A 245 13.92 11.24 0.28
CA HIS A 245 15.34 11.26 0.63
C HIS A 245 15.57 11.35 2.14
N VAL A 246 14.75 12.14 2.87
CA VAL A 246 14.90 12.36 4.31
C VAL A 246 14.35 11.18 5.12
N VAL A 247 13.06 10.86 4.95
CA VAL A 247 12.36 9.86 5.78
C VAL A 247 12.12 8.51 5.09
N GLY A 248 12.52 8.39 3.84
CA GLY A 248 12.61 7.11 3.13
C GLY A 248 14.06 6.61 3.14
N LYS A 249 14.90 7.11 2.21
CA LYS A 249 16.30 6.70 2.06
C LYS A 249 17.16 7.01 3.28
N GLY A 250 16.93 8.18 3.93
CA GLY A 250 17.75 8.65 5.06
C GLY A 250 17.65 7.77 6.30
N VAL A 251 16.55 7.05 6.50
CA VAL A 251 16.34 6.17 7.67
C VAL A 251 16.83 4.74 7.46
N ILE A 252 17.19 4.34 6.24
CA ILE A 252 17.57 2.94 5.92
C ILE A 252 18.69 2.43 6.81
N LYS A 253 19.70 3.26 7.08
CA LYS A 253 20.83 2.87 7.95
C LYS A 253 20.36 2.55 9.37
N GLU A 254 19.47 3.37 9.93
CA GLU A 254 18.93 3.17 11.27
C GLU A 254 17.98 1.95 11.32
N LEU A 255 17.15 1.76 10.30
CA LEU A 255 16.31 0.57 10.20
C LEU A 255 17.14 -0.71 10.17
N ARG A 256 18.20 -0.76 9.37
CA ARG A 256 19.12 -1.92 9.31
C ARG A 256 19.86 -2.15 10.63
N ARG A 257 20.18 -1.07 11.36
CA ARG A 257 20.83 -1.18 12.66
C ARG A 257 19.93 -1.82 13.71
N ARG A 258 18.63 -1.46 13.72
CA ARG A 258 17.64 -2.00 14.66
C ARG A 258 17.10 -3.35 14.21
N TYR A 259 16.94 -3.53 12.93
CA TYR A 259 16.39 -4.72 12.28
C TYR A 259 17.41 -5.29 11.29
N PRO A 260 18.40 -6.08 11.74
CA PRO A 260 19.48 -6.58 10.87
C PRO A 260 18.99 -7.42 9.69
N GLN A 261 17.79 -8.00 9.80
CA GLN A 261 17.15 -8.74 8.72
C GLN A 261 16.56 -7.84 7.62
N ALA A 262 16.45 -6.52 7.85
CA ALA A 262 15.88 -5.59 6.89
C ALA A 262 16.81 -5.39 5.68
N ASN A 263 16.33 -5.78 4.50
CA ASN A 263 17.01 -5.68 3.22
C ASN A 263 16.31 -4.62 2.35
N ILE A 264 16.67 -3.36 2.55
CA ILE A 264 15.97 -2.21 1.97
C ILE A 264 16.82 -1.59 0.86
N VAL A 265 16.22 -1.29 -0.29
CA VAL A 265 16.85 -0.57 -1.40
C VAL A 265 16.00 0.61 -1.83
N ALA A 266 16.60 1.78 -2.00
CA ALA A 266 15.94 2.94 -2.60
C ALA A 266 16.24 2.98 -4.09
N ILE A 267 15.20 3.12 -4.92
CA ILE A 267 15.30 3.14 -6.39
C ILE A 267 14.70 4.45 -6.90
N ASP A 268 15.50 5.19 -7.67
CA ASP A 268 15.05 6.41 -8.31
C ASP A 268 14.40 6.07 -9.67
N TYR A 269 13.17 6.56 -9.89
CA TYR A 269 12.39 6.37 -11.12
C TYR A 269 12.17 7.73 -11.78
N ASP A 270 13.00 8.03 -12.77
CA ASP A 270 12.91 9.26 -13.55
C ASP A 270 13.04 8.92 -15.03
N PRO A 271 12.49 9.77 -15.93
CA PRO A 271 12.60 9.53 -17.37
C PRO A 271 14.02 9.42 -17.90
N GLY A 272 15.01 10.01 -17.21
CA GLY A 272 16.44 9.93 -17.54
C GLY A 272 17.22 8.89 -16.75
N ALA A 273 16.58 8.15 -15.82
CA ALA A 273 17.26 7.16 -15.02
C ALA A 273 17.56 5.88 -15.84
N SER A 274 18.69 5.25 -15.56
CA SER A 274 19.06 4.00 -16.22
C SER A 274 18.22 2.84 -15.70
N GLU A 275 17.32 2.32 -16.52
CA GLU A 275 16.51 1.13 -16.23
C GLU A 275 17.40 -0.08 -15.87
N VAL A 276 18.54 -0.24 -16.53
CA VAL A 276 19.52 -1.30 -16.24
C VAL A 276 20.04 -1.18 -14.80
N ASN A 277 20.34 0.04 -14.34
CA ASN A 277 20.79 0.25 -12.96
C ASN A 277 19.68 -0.05 -11.94
N GLN A 278 18.43 0.34 -12.22
CA GLN A 278 17.27 0.01 -11.40
C GLN A 278 17.13 -1.51 -11.28
N LEU A 279 17.11 -2.20 -12.42
CA LEU A 279 16.99 -3.66 -12.48
C LEU A 279 18.11 -4.37 -11.72
N ASN A 280 19.37 -3.96 -11.92
CA ASN A 280 20.52 -4.56 -11.24
C ASN A 280 20.42 -4.42 -9.71
N ARG A 281 19.97 -3.26 -9.21
CA ARG A 281 19.79 -3.04 -7.77
C ARG A 281 18.66 -3.89 -7.19
N ILE A 282 17.55 -4.05 -7.92
CA ILE A 282 16.44 -4.92 -7.54
C ILE A 282 16.90 -6.38 -7.52
N LYS A 283 17.59 -6.85 -8.56
CA LYS A 283 18.12 -8.22 -8.62
C LYS A 283 19.12 -8.52 -7.51
N LEU A 284 19.97 -7.57 -7.15
CA LEU A 284 20.91 -7.71 -6.04
C LEU A 284 20.16 -7.85 -4.70
N MET A 285 19.12 -7.03 -4.49
CA MET A 285 18.25 -7.14 -3.32
C MET A 285 17.55 -8.49 -3.28
N LEU A 286 16.99 -8.97 -4.40
CA LEU A 286 16.31 -10.28 -4.51
C LEU A 286 17.27 -11.44 -4.29
N SER A 287 18.51 -11.36 -4.76
CA SER A 287 19.56 -12.36 -4.49
C SER A 287 19.79 -12.51 -2.98
N THR A 288 19.86 -11.38 -2.25
CA THR A 288 19.97 -11.38 -0.80
C THR A 288 18.71 -11.95 -0.14
N ALA A 289 17.52 -11.56 -0.60
CA ALA A 289 16.24 -12.05 -0.11
C ALA A 289 16.10 -13.57 -0.23
N ASN A 290 16.44 -14.12 -1.39
CA ASN A 290 16.43 -15.57 -1.62
C ASN A 290 17.43 -16.32 -0.73
N LYS A 291 18.61 -15.74 -0.50
CA LYS A 291 19.62 -16.32 0.40
C LYS A 291 19.11 -16.35 1.85
N ASN A 292 18.49 -15.27 2.31
CA ASN A 292 17.92 -15.19 3.65
C ASN A 292 16.76 -16.17 3.83
N LEU A 293 15.88 -16.32 2.83
CA LEU A 293 14.77 -17.27 2.86
C LEU A 293 15.29 -18.72 2.98
N LYS A 294 16.28 -19.10 2.18
CA LYS A 294 16.89 -20.45 2.24
C LYS A 294 17.51 -20.71 3.61
N LYS A 295 18.17 -19.72 4.21
CA LYS A 295 18.74 -19.85 5.55
C LYS A 295 17.66 -20.07 6.60
N GLN A 296 16.57 -19.28 6.58
CA GLN A 296 15.44 -19.45 7.49
C GLN A 296 14.81 -20.85 7.39
N GLN A 297 14.67 -21.39 6.18
CA GLN A 297 14.16 -22.75 5.95
C GLN A 297 15.10 -23.83 6.52
N SER A 298 16.42 -23.63 6.41
CA SER A 298 17.40 -24.56 6.99
C SER A 298 17.34 -24.55 8.53
N ASP A 299 17.34 -23.34 9.12
CA ASP A 299 17.28 -23.17 10.58
C ASP A 299 15.98 -23.76 11.17
N GLN A 300 14.84 -23.62 10.47
CA GLN A 300 13.56 -24.24 10.89
C GLN A 300 13.57 -25.76 10.80
N LYS A 301 14.20 -26.35 9.79
CA LYS A 301 14.34 -27.80 9.67
C LYS A 301 15.22 -28.38 10.78
N GLU A 302 16.31 -27.71 11.12
CA GLU A 302 17.20 -28.11 12.22
C GLU A 302 16.50 -28.02 13.58
N ALA A 303 15.65 -27.01 13.79
CA ALA A 303 14.89 -26.84 15.05
C ALA A 303 13.73 -27.83 15.22
N SER A 304 13.32 -28.54 14.16
CA SER A 304 12.21 -29.51 14.16
C SER A 304 12.68 -30.97 14.28
N VAL A 305 13.99 -31.19 14.32
CA VAL A 305 14.68 -32.48 14.57
C VAL A 305 15.15 -32.56 16.01
#